data_d734c325991534758d2b0dbbc5fe74c6
#
_entry.id   d734c325991534758d2b0dbbc5fe74c6
#
_cell.length_a   1.000
_cell.length_b   1.000
_cell.length_c   1.000
_cell.angle_alpha   90.00
_cell.angle_beta   90.00
_cell.angle_gamma   90.00
#
_symmetry.space_group_name_H-M   'P 1'
#
loop_
_entity.id
_entity.type
_entity.pdbx_description
1 polymer ?
#
loop_
_entity_poly.entity_id
_entity_poly.type
_entity_poly.pdbx_seq_one_letter_code
_entity_poly.pdbx_strand_id
1 'polypeptide(L)'
;MSSGLKFGKGHPYDVIVCGAGHAGCEAALASARLGANTLMLTGNLDTIAQMSCNPAIGGQAKGHMVREIDALGGEMAINADTTAIQFRLLNASKGPAVQAPRAQCDKKAYQYRMKHVLELQKNLDLFQAMVQGLIYEGGKVVGVRTNLEVEFYAKTVVVTTGTFLRGLMHVGKNINKGGRMGDFSAEGLSGSFLEAGIELERLKTGTPARILGSSIDFSQLEEQKGDIDPTLFAFYDTRGIDNVFHVEQSERNVRNSEHELFHVEHPHQRKLGWLPGQDQVSCWMTYTGADTRQVVTDNLHLSPMYSGQIEGTGPRYCPSIEDKFVRFADKERHMLFLEPEGRNTNEWYINGLSTSLPFGVQLDMLRSI
;
A
#
# COMPACT_ATOMS: atom_id res chain seq x y z
N MET A 1 13.16 -19.57 33.66
CA MET A 1 13.17 -18.29 32.93
C MET A 1 14.04 -18.49 31.70
N SER A 2 13.42 -18.66 30.53
CA SER A 2 14.15 -18.76 29.26
C SER A 2 14.80 -17.40 28.99
N SER A 3 16.15 -17.35 28.96
CA SER A 3 16.86 -16.17 28.49
C SER A 3 16.64 -16.11 26.97
N GLY A 4 15.67 -15.33 26.51
CA GLY A 4 15.42 -15.11 25.08
C GLY A 4 16.71 -14.68 24.38
N LEU A 5 16.84 -15.03 23.10
CA LEU A 5 17.98 -14.64 22.27
C LEU A 5 18.01 -13.10 22.13
N LYS A 6 19.21 -12.52 22.27
CA LYS A 6 19.44 -11.06 22.23
C LYS A 6 20.43 -10.73 21.13
N PHE A 7 19.94 -10.07 20.09
CA PHE A 7 20.76 -9.62 18.97
C PHE A 7 21.11 -8.14 19.11
N GLY A 8 22.36 -7.80 18.90
CA GLY A 8 22.84 -6.41 18.93
C GLY A 8 23.05 -5.81 20.31
N LYS A 9 22.98 -6.54 21.41
CA LYS A 9 23.14 -5.96 22.76
C LYS A 9 24.51 -5.27 23.00
N GLY A 10 25.55 -5.67 22.28
CA GLY A 10 26.88 -5.03 22.34
C GLY A 10 27.18 -4.15 21.12
N HIS A 11 26.53 -4.45 20.00
CA HIS A 11 26.65 -3.76 18.71
C HIS A 11 25.26 -3.62 18.11
N PRO A 12 24.47 -2.64 18.56
CA PRO A 12 23.08 -2.49 18.14
C PRO A 12 23.00 -2.07 16.66
N TYR A 13 21.88 -2.41 16.04
CA TYR A 13 21.50 -1.79 14.77
C TYR A 13 21.42 -0.26 14.95
N ASP A 14 21.63 0.48 13.87
CA ASP A 14 21.38 1.92 13.91
C ASP A 14 19.87 2.19 13.89
N VAL A 15 19.15 1.43 13.05
CA VAL A 15 17.69 1.57 12.88
C VAL A 15 17.03 0.21 12.85
N ILE A 16 15.93 0.04 13.59
CA ILE A 16 14.97 -1.05 13.38
C ILE A 16 13.69 -0.47 12.80
N VAL A 17 13.21 -1.06 11.70
CA VAL A 17 11.93 -0.73 11.08
C VAL A 17 10.93 -1.85 11.34
N CYS A 18 9.80 -1.52 11.98
CA CYS A 18 8.73 -2.45 12.33
C CYS A 18 7.58 -2.34 11.31
N GLY A 19 7.43 -3.35 10.47
CA GLY A 19 6.44 -3.40 9.40
C GLY A 19 7.05 -3.17 8.02
N ALA A 20 6.65 -4.00 7.04
CA ALA A 20 7.12 -3.96 5.66
C ALA A 20 5.99 -3.56 4.68
N GLY A 21 5.10 -2.68 5.10
CA GLY A 21 4.21 -1.94 4.20
C GLY A 21 4.98 -0.85 3.44
N HIS A 22 4.29 -0.05 2.61
CA HIS A 22 4.95 1.00 1.81
C HIS A 22 5.83 1.93 2.63
N ALA A 23 5.32 2.43 3.77
CA ALA A 23 6.08 3.32 4.65
C ALA A 23 7.32 2.63 5.25
N GLY A 24 7.21 1.35 5.63
CA GLY A 24 8.33 0.60 6.16
C GLY A 24 9.41 0.33 5.12
N CYS A 25 9.02 -0.01 3.89
CA CYS A 25 9.95 -0.20 2.79
C CYS A 25 10.76 1.08 2.53
N GLU A 26 10.09 2.23 2.43
CA GLU A 26 10.78 3.52 2.23
C GLU A 26 11.69 3.87 3.41
N ALA A 27 11.24 3.68 4.66
CA ALA A 27 12.05 3.96 5.84
C ALA A 27 13.31 3.08 5.90
N ALA A 28 13.18 1.78 5.60
CA ALA A 28 14.30 0.86 5.61
C ALA A 28 15.31 1.15 4.50
N LEU A 29 14.82 1.39 3.27
CA LEU A 29 15.67 1.74 2.14
C LEU A 29 16.39 3.08 2.38
N ALA A 30 15.69 4.10 2.85
CA ALA A 30 16.30 5.40 3.15
C ALA A 30 17.40 5.27 4.21
N SER A 31 17.14 4.55 5.32
CA SER A 31 18.11 4.33 6.39
C SER A 31 19.35 3.60 5.88
N ALA A 32 19.15 2.50 5.18
CA ALA A 32 20.26 1.68 4.66
C ALA A 32 21.08 2.41 3.58
N ARG A 33 20.42 3.17 2.69
CA ARG A 33 21.06 4.00 1.66
C ARG A 33 21.91 5.12 2.25
N LEU A 34 21.53 5.65 3.40
CA LEU A 34 22.34 6.61 4.16
C LEU A 34 23.50 5.96 4.91
N GLY A 35 23.68 4.63 4.82
CA GLY A 35 24.77 3.89 5.43
C GLY A 35 24.48 3.37 6.83
N ALA A 36 23.26 3.52 7.34
CA ALA A 36 22.87 2.99 8.63
C ALA A 36 22.69 1.47 8.57
N ASN A 37 23.25 0.75 9.57
CA ASN A 37 22.97 -0.69 9.74
C ASN A 37 21.51 -0.87 10.18
N THR A 38 20.68 -1.37 9.28
CA THR A 38 19.21 -1.35 9.41
C THR A 38 18.66 -2.78 9.47
N LEU A 39 17.71 -3.00 10.38
CA LEU A 39 16.91 -4.23 10.44
C LEU A 39 15.45 -3.91 10.13
N MET A 40 14.85 -4.61 9.19
CA MET A 40 13.41 -4.60 8.95
C MET A 40 12.76 -5.86 9.50
N LEU A 41 11.74 -5.68 10.35
CA LEU A 41 10.93 -6.76 10.91
C LEU A 41 9.54 -6.76 10.31
N THR A 42 9.08 -7.90 9.81
CA THR A 42 7.72 -8.08 9.30
C THR A 42 7.15 -9.43 9.72
N GLY A 43 5.86 -9.49 9.93
CA GLY A 43 5.17 -10.74 10.26
C GLY A 43 5.13 -11.74 9.10
N ASN A 44 5.28 -11.26 7.85
CA ASN A 44 5.30 -12.11 6.66
C ASN A 44 6.13 -11.46 5.55
N LEU A 45 7.22 -12.12 5.14
CA LEU A 45 8.10 -11.67 4.05
C LEU A 45 7.44 -11.76 2.68
N ASP A 46 6.43 -12.62 2.51
CA ASP A 46 5.73 -12.79 1.24
C ASP A 46 4.64 -11.73 1.00
N THR A 47 4.43 -10.83 1.98
CA THR A 47 3.47 -9.74 1.88
C THR A 47 4.11 -8.35 1.97
N ILE A 48 5.42 -8.26 1.75
CA ILE A 48 6.16 -6.98 1.65
C ILE A 48 5.49 -6.09 0.60
N ALA A 49 5.30 -4.82 0.92
CA ALA A 49 4.72 -3.80 0.05
C ALA A 49 3.37 -4.18 -0.60
N GLN A 50 2.59 -5.07 0.02
CA GLN A 50 1.32 -5.50 -0.54
C GLN A 50 0.32 -4.35 -0.60
N MET A 51 -0.27 -4.15 -1.79
CA MET A 51 -1.36 -3.21 -2.02
C MET A 51 -2.67 -3.77 -1.48
N SER A 52 -2.96 -3.49 -0.21
CA SER A 52 -4.10 -4.09 0.51
C SER A 52 -5.44 -3.49 0.11
N CYS A 53 -5.47 -2.24 -0.31
CA CYS A 53 -6.70 -1.54 -0.70
C CYS A 53 -6.92 -1.68 -2.21
N ASN A 54 -6.54 -0.69 -2.99
CA ASN A 54 -6.65 -0.71 -4.45
C ASN A 54 -5.28 -0.98 -5.09
N PRO A 55 -5.26 -1.53 -6.32
CA PRO A 55 -4.02 -1.82 -7.04
C PRO A 55 -3.46 -0.57 -7.73
N ALA A 56 -3.39 0.56 -7.05
CA ALA A 56 -2.97 1.81 -7.65
C ALA A 56 -2.08 2.66 -6.73
N ILE A 57 -1.11 3.34 -7.33
CA ILE A 57 -0.26 4.34 -6.71
C ILE A 57 -0.62 5.71 -7.24
N GLY A 58 -0.56 6.75 -6.39
CA GLY A 58 -0.79 8.13 -6.76
C GLY A 58 -2.27 8.54 -6.74
N GLY A 59 -2.64 9.41 -7.68
CA GLY A 59 -3.92 10.11 -7.66
C GLY A 59 -3.85 11.44 -6.93
N GLN A 60 -5.01 12.09 -6.74
CA GLN A 60 -5.08 13.44 -6.14
C GLN A 60 -4.37 13.50 -4.79
N ALA A 61 -3.53 14.50 -4.58
CA ALA A 61 -2.60 14.71 -3.48
C ALA A 61 -1.54 13.61 -3.31
N LYS A 62 -1.89 12.34 -3.50
CA LYS A 62 -0.97 11.21 -3.33
C LYS A 62 0.12 11.17 -4.41
N GLY A 63 -0.23 11.48 -5.67
CA GLY A 63 0.74 11.52 -6.77
C GLY A 63 1.84 12.55 -6.55
N HIS A 64 1.52 13.70 -5.95
CA HIS A 64 2.50 14.71 -5.56
C HIS A 64 3.47 14.16 -4.50
N MET A 65 2.94 13.51 -3.46
CA MET A 65 3.77 12.92 -2.40
C MET A 65 4.68 11.82 -2.93
N VAL A 66 4.23 10.99 -3.87
CA VAL A 66 5.08 9.96 -4.49
C VAL A 66 6.26 10.59 -5.21
N ARG A 67 6.04 11.70 -5.93
CA ARG A 67 7.12 12.44 -6.59
C ARG A 67 8.07 13.12 -5.62
N GLU A 68 7.57 13.63 -4.51
CA GLU A 68 8.40 14.19 -3.43
C GLU A 68 9.28 13.11 -2.79
N ILE A 69 8.72 11.90 -2.55
CA ILE A 69 9.48 10.75 -2.06
C ILE A 69 10.57 10.35 -3.06
N ASP A 70 10.24 10.31 -4.36
CA ASP A 70 11.21 10.02 -5.42
C ASP A 70 12.35 11.02 -5.46
N ALA A 71 12.04 12.31 -5.37
CA ALA A 71 13.05 13.39 -5.32
C ALA A 71 14.01 13.27 -4.12
N LEU A 72 13.60 12.60 -3.06
CA LEU A 72 14.42 12.27 -1.89
C LEU A 72 15.14 10.91 -2.01
N GLY A 73 15.04 10.23 -3.16
CA GLY A 73 15.67 8.94 -3.40
C GLY A 73 14.85 7.72 -2.96
N GLY A 74 13.51 7.88 -2.84
CA GLY A 74 12.60 6.78 -2.53
C GLY A 74 12.42 5.79 -3.68
N GLU A 75 11.83 4.65 -3.39
CA GLU A 75 11.69 3.53 -4.33
C GLU A 75 10.27 3.40 -4.91
N MET A 76 9.27 3.93 -4.23
CA MET A 76 7.86 3.76 -4.59
C MET A 76 7.54 4.21 -6.02
N ALA A 77 8.10 5.34 -6.45
CA ALA A 77 7.89 5.88 -7.79
C ALA A 77 8.44 4.94 -8.87
N ILE A 78 9.70 4.53 -8.74
CA ILE A 78 10.36 3.60 -9.66
C ILE A 78 9.61 2.26 -9.68
N ASN A 79 9.22 1.75 -8.51
CA ASN A 79 8.48 0.51 -8.40
C ASN A 79 7.09 0.59 -9.07
N ALA A 80 6.39 1.72 -8.90
CA ALA A 80 5.12 1.97 -9.56
C ALA A 80 5.27 2.06 -11.08
N ASP A 81 6.22 2.85 -11.56
CA ASP A 81 6.46 3.02 -13.00
C ASP A 81 6.86 1.72 -13.69
N THR A 82 7.65 0.87 -13.02
CA THR A 82 8.12 -0.41 -13.55
C THR A 82 7.00 -1.47 -13.60
N THR A 83 6.04 -1.41 -12.69
CA THR A 83 5.03 -2.46 -12.50
C THR A 83 3.61 -2.01 -12.85
N ALA A 84 3.45 -0.77 -13.27
CA ALA A 84 2.16 -0.24 -13.69
C ALA A 84 1.65 -0.94 -14.96
N ILE A 85 0.35 -1.17 -14.98
CA ILE A 85 -0.37 -1.72 -16.13
C ILE A 85 -1.24 -0.67 -16.82
N GLN A 86 -1.43 0.49 -16.20
CA GLN A 86 -2.08 1.65 -16.79
C GLN A 86 -1.61 2.94 -16.10
N PHE A 87 -1.46 4.00 -16.88
CA PHE A 87 -1.15 5.34 -16.38
C PHE A 87 -2.26 6.33 -16.75
N ARG A 88 -2.55 7.24 -15.83
CA ARG A 88 -3.41 8.39 -16.07
C ARG A 88 -2.96 9.61 -15.33
N LEU A 89 -2.97 10.77 -16.01
CA LEU A 89 -2.82 12.06 -15.37
C LEU A 89 -4.21 12.57 -14.96
N LEU A 90 -4.52 12.52 -13.67
CA LEU A 90 -5.78 13.05 -13.16
C LEU A 90 -5.77 14.57 -13.18
N ASN A 91 -6.95 15.16 -13.44
CA ASN A 91 -7.10 16.63 -13.58
C ASN A 91 -6.24 17.24 -14.70
N ALA A 92 -5.98 16.52 -15.79
CA ALA A 92 -5.18 17.00 -16.91
C ALA A 92 -5.67 18.34 -17.50
N SER A 93 -7.00 18.59 -17.43
CA SER A 93 -7.63 19.86 -17.86
C SER A 93 -7.50 21.01 -16.86
N LYS A 94 -6.92 20.78 -15.69
CA LYS A 94 -6.75 21.78 -14.61
C LYS A 94 -5.33 22.33 -14.60
N GLY A 95 -5.08 23.33 -13.75
CA GLY A 95 -3.73 23.84 -13.57
C GLY A 95 -2.75 22.82 -12.97
N PRO A 96 -1.44 22.99 -13.20
CA PRO A 96 -0.40 22.01 -12.81
C PRO A 96 -0.41 21.63 -11.33
N ALA A 97 -0.80 22.54 -10.45
CA ALA A 97 -0.84 22.31 -9.00
C ALA A 97 -1.79 21.19 -8.56
N VAL A 98 -2.77 20.83 -9.38
CA VAL A 98 -3.76 19.77 -9.07
C VAL A 98 -3.68 18.60 -10.04
N GLN A 99 -2.81 18.67 -11.06
CA GLN A 99 -2.52 17.53 -11.93
C GLN A 99 -1.78 16.47 -11.13
N ALA A 100 -2.29 15.24 -11.12
CA ALA A 100 -1.75 14.20 -10.30
C ALA A 100 -1.62 12.89 -11.09
N PRO A 101 -0.41 12.36 -11.29
CA PRO A 101 -0.22 11.07 -11.92
C PRO A 101 -0.83 9.96 -11.05
N ARG A 102 -1.39 8.95 -11.72
CA ARG A 102 -1.92 7.74 -11.11
C ARG A 102 -1.52 6.55 -11.98
N ALA A 103 -0.89 5.57 -11.36
CA ALA A 103 -0.56 4.30 -11.98
C ALA A 103 -1.41 3.19 -11.38
N GLN A 104 -2.10 2.46 -12.25
CA GLN A 104 -2.66 1.15 -11.93
C GLN A 104 -1.54 0.14 -12.02
N CYS A 105 -1.27 -0.61 -10.96
CA CYS A 105 -0.14 -1.52 -10.91
C CYS A 105 -0.59 -2.98 -10.92
N ASP A 106 0.23 -3.86 -11.48
CA ASP A 106 0.15 -5.28 -11.19
C ASP A 106 0.60 -5.50 -9.74
N LYS A 107 -0.34 -5.86 -8.87
CA LYS A 107 -0.09 -6.01 -7.43
C LYS A 107 1.03 -6.98 -7.10
N LYS A 108 1.10 -8.10 -7.83
CA LYS A 108 2.11 -9.13 -7.58
C LYS A 108 3.47 -8.71 -8.10
N ALA A 109 3.54 -8.14 -9.29
CA ALA A 109 4.77 -7.60 -9.83
C ALA A 109 5.34 -6.50 -8.91
N TYR A 110 4.49 -5.57 -8.43
CA TYR A 110 4.87 -4.52 -7.50
C TYR A 110 5.46 -5.09 -6.20
N GLN A 111 4.81 -6.08 -5.64
CA GLN A 111 5.21 -6.75 -4.40
C GLN A 111 6.55 -7.47 -4.57
N TYR A 112 6.70 -8.28 -5.62
CA TYR A 112 7.92 -9.03 -5.89
C TYR A 112 9.12 -8.12 -6.15
N ARG A 113 8.92 -7.07 -6.96
CA ARG A 113 9.99 -6.12 -7.23
C ARG A 113 10.44 -5.41 -5.96
N MET A 114 9.53 -4.90 -5.14
CA MET A 114 9.90 -4.24 -3.88
C MET A 114 10.64 -5.18 -2.93
N LYS A 115 10.16 -6.42 -2.78
CA LYS A 115 10.84 -7.44 -1.97
C LYS A 115 12.28 -7.65 -2.47
N HIS A 116 12.46 -7.81 -3.77
CA HIS A 116 13.76 -8.02 -4.37
C HIS A 116 14.73 -6.85 -4.14
N VAL A 117 14.25 -5.61 -4.28
CA VAL A 117 15.04 -4.41 -4.00
C VAL A 117 15.52 -4.39 -2.54
N LEU A 118 14.64 -4.73 -1.59
CA LEU A 118 14.99 -4.80 -0.18
C LEU A 118 16.01 -5.90 0.13
N GLU A 119 15.85 -7.08 -0.47
CA GLU A 119 16.76 -8.22 -0.28
C GLU A 119 18.18 -7.94 -0.78
N LEU A 120 18.30 -7.10 -1.82
CA LEU A 120 19.61 -6.74 -2.38
C LEU A 120 20.21 -5.48 -1.76
N GLN A 121 19.47 -4.76 -0.94
CA GLN A 121 19.96 -3.51 -0.35
C GLN A 121 21.07 -3.77 0.65
N LYS A 122 22.27 -3.20 0.42
CA LYS A 122 23.36 -3.21 1.41
C LYS A 122 22.91 -2.53 2.71
N ASN A 123 23.50 -2.96 3.83
CA ASN A 123 23.19 -2.47 5.17
C ASN A 123 21.73 -2.68 5.62
N LEU A 124 21.00 -3.59 4.99
CA LEU A 124 19.63 -3.94 5.34
C LEU A 124 19.49 -5.44 5.57
N ASP A 125 19.09 -5.80 6.79
CA ASP A 125 18.69 -7.15 7.14
C ASP A 125 17.16 -7.24 7.19
N LEU A 126 16.61 -8.33 6.63
CA LEU A 126 15.18 -8.64 6.69
C LEU A 126 14.97 -9.82 7.63
N PHE A 127 14.02 -9.71 8.55
CA PHE A 127 13.70 -10.80 9.46
C PHE A 127 12.20 -10.97 9.63
N GLN A 128 11.72 -12.21 9.54
CA GLN A 128 10.31 -12.52 9.72
C GLN A 128 10.00 -12.74 11.19
N ALA A 129 9.43 -11.73 11.83
CA ALA A 129 8.86 -11.81 13.16
C ALA A 129 7.86 -10.69 13.38
N MET A 130 6.89 -10.92 14.26
CA MET A 130 5.95 -9.90 14.68
C MET A 130 6.47 -9.20 15.94
N VAL A 131 6.59 -7.86 15.87
CA VAL A 131 6.99 -7.07 17.03
C VAL A 131 5.84 -7.02 18.05
N GLN A 132 6.15 -7.42 19.28
CA GLN A 132 5.21 -7.48 20.40
C GLN A 132 5.35 -6.31 21.36
N GLY A 133 6.51 -5.66 21.40
CA GLY A 133 6.74 -4.55 22.30
C GLY A 133 8.06 -3.85 22.05
N LEU A 134 8.18 -2.66 22.62
CA LEU A 134 9.40 -1.88 22.66
C LEU A 134 10.20 -2.24 23.93
N ILE A 135 11.51 -2.12 23.86
CA ILE A 135 12.42 -2.28 25.00
C ILE A 135 12.85 -0.91 25.46
N TYR A 136 12.69 -0.64 26.75
CA TYR A 136 13.06 0.64 27.36
C TYR A 136 14.23 0.46 28.32
N GLU A 137 15.23 1.33 28.24
CA GLU A 137 16.31 1.46 29.21
C GLU A 137 16.54 2.95 29.49
N GLY A 138 16.50 3.35 30.75
CA GLY A 138 16.72 4.75 31.16
C GLY A 138 15.74 5.75 30.50
N GLY A 139 14.48 5.35 30.27
CA GLY A 139 13.46 6.20 29.64
C GLY A 139 13.60 6.36 28.13
N LYS A 140 14.48 5.58 27.47
CA LYS A 140 14.69 5.59 26.03
C LYS A 140 14.32 4.24 25.43
N VAL A 141 13.79 4.25 24.21
CA VAL A 141 13.63 3.02 23.41
C VAL A 141 15.02 2.58 22.94
N VAL A 142 15.39 1.33 23.25
CA VAL A 142 16.67 0.72 22.88
C VAL A 142 16.53 -0.52 22.01
N GLY A 143 15.32 -0.89 21.65
CA GLY A 143 15.08 -2.07 20.82
C GLY A 143 13.63 -2.53 20.81
N VAL A 144 13.41 -3.73 20.31
CA VAL A 144 12.10 -4.37 20.19
C VAL A 144 12.14 -5.82 20.63
N ARG A 145 11.00 -6.32 21.12
CA ARG A 145 10.76 -7.72 21.44
C ARG A 145 9.77 -8.31 20.45
N THR A 146 10.05 -9.52 19.99
CA THR A 146 9.23 -10.23 19.01
C THR A 146 8.39 -11.34 19.63
N ASN A 147 7.43 -11.86 18.85
CA ASN A 147 6.61 -13.03 19.19
C ASN A 147 7.42 -14.34 19.29
N LEU A 148 8.67 -14.33 18.84
CA LEU A 148 9.60 -15.47 18.93
C LEU A 148 10.46 -15.41 20.21
N GLU A 149 10.13 -14.52 21.15
CA GLU A 149 10.92 -14.24 22.38
C GLU A 149 12.35 -13.79 22.06
N VAL A 150 12.57 -13.19 20.88
CA VAL A 150 13.83 -12.62 20.44
C VAL A 150 13.82 -11.12 20.66
N GLU A 151 14.89 -10.60 21.24
CA GLU A 151 15.11 -9.16 21.43
C GLU A 151 16.14 -8.65 20.40
N PHE A 152 15.80 -7.57 19.71
CA PHE A 152 16.70 -6.85 18.83
C PHE A 152 16.95 -5.45 19.39
N TYR A 153 18.22 -5.06 19.47
CA TYR A 153 18.64 -3.77 20.02
C TYR A 153 19.05 -2.81 18.90
N ALA A 154 18.65 -1.55 19.02
CA ALA A 154 18.95 -0.49 18.06
C ALA A 154 19.05 0.87 18.74
N LYS A 155 19.70 1.81 18.06
CA LYS A 155 19.76 3.22 18.48
C LYS A 155 18.42 3.93 18.27
N THR A 156 17.67 3.54 17.24
CA THR A 156 16.36 4.10 16.87
C THR A 156 15.40 3.02 16.38
N VAL A 157 14.10 3.23 16.60
CA VAL A 157 13.02 2.34 16.12
C VAL A 157 12.01 3.17 15.36
N VAL A 158 11.73 2.77 14.13
CA VAL A 158 10.68 3.32 13.27
C VAL A 158 9.52 2.34 13.22
N VAL A 159 8.31 2.80 13.56
CA VAL A 159 7.13 1.94 13.62
C VAL A 159 6.15 2.30 12.51
N THR A 160 5.86 1.32 11.65
CA THR A 160 4.99 1.47 10.47
C THR A 160 3.95 0.35 10.41
N THR A 161 3.16 0.21 11.45
CA THR A 161 2.23 -0.91 11.67
C THR A 161 1.03 -0.95 10.70
N GLY A 162 0.78 0.13 9.97
CA GLY A 162 -0.33 0.19 9.02
C GLY A 162 -1.68 -0.14 9.67
N THR A 163 -2.41 -1.10 9.11
CA THR A 163 -3.72 -1.56 9.60
C THR A 163 -3.63 -2.71 10.61
N PHE A 164 -2.43 -3.12 11.01
CA PHE A 164 -2.21 -4.34 11.81
C PHE A 164 -2.26 -4.10 13.31
N LEU A 165 -2.00 -2.87 13.81
CA LEU A 165 -1.99 -2.57 15.24
C LEU A 165 -3.40 -2.71 15.82
N ARG A 166 -3.62 -3.81 16.57
CA ARG A 166 -4.95 -4.25 17.05
C ARG A 166 -6.01 -4.18 15.97
N GLY A 167 -5.66 -4.63 14.76
CA GLY A 167 -6.52 -4.59 13.58
C GLY A 167 -7.82 -5.38 13.79
N LEU A 168 -8.94 -4.80 13.37
CA LEU A 168 -10.26 -5.43 13.38
C LEU A 168 -10.91 -5.26 12.01
N MET A 169 -11.48 -6.34 11.50
CA MET A 169 -12.23 -6.37 10.25
C MET A 169 -13.70 -6.58 10.53
N HIS A 170 -14.55 -5.73 9.97
CA HIS A 170 -15.99 -5.75 10.13
C HIS A 170 -16.69 -6.12 8.82
N VAL A 171 -17.55 -7.14 8.85
CA VAL A 171 -18.46 -7.49 7.77
C VAL A 171 -19.84 -7.69 8.40
N GLY A 172 -20.68 -6.67 8.40
CA GLY A 172 -21.87 -6.61 9.20
C GLY A 172 -21.55 -6.83 10.69
N LYS A 173 -22.23 -7.75 11.33
CA LYS A 173 -22.01 -8.10 12.75
C LYS A 173 -20.76 -8.97 12.99
N ASN A 174 -20.15 -9.51 11.94
CA ASN A 174 -18.95 -10.32 12.08
C ASN A 174 -17.72 -9.45 12.33
N ILE A 175 -17.00 -9.74 13.39
CA ILE A 175 -15.77 -9.06 13.77
C ILE A 175 -14.66 -10.10 13.80
N ASN A 176 -13.62 -9.89 12.99
CA ASN A 176 -12.46 -10.74 12.94
C ASN A 176 -11.21 -9.91 13.27
N LYS A 177 -10.31 -10.48 14.08
CA LYS A 177 -9.00 -9.88 14.34
C LYS A 177 -8.12 -10.07 13.11
N GLY A 178 -7.46 -8.99 12.69
CA GLY A 178 -6.52 -9.00 11.57
C GLY A 178 -6.36 -7.63 10.95
N GLY A 179 -5.21 -7.37 10.38
CA GLY A 179 -4.94 -6.15 9.61
C GLY A 179 -5.48 -6.22 8.18
N ARG A 180 -5.73 -7.44 7.72
CA ARG A 180 -6.24 -7.78 6.39
C ARG A 180 -6.83 -9.20 6.43
N MET A 181 -7.76 -9.51 5.53
CA MET A 181 -8.36 -10.85 5.45
C MET A 181 -7.27 -11.91 5.22
N GLY A 182 -7.26 -12.92 6.09
CA GLY A 182 -6.24 -13.98 6.07
C GLY A 182 -4.93 -13.65 6.80
N ASP A 183 -4.77 -12.43 7.31
CA ASP A 183 -3.59 -12.01 8.05
C ASP A 183 -3.88 -11.78 9.55
N PHE A 184 -2.81 -11.70 10.32
CA PHE A 184 -2.85 -11.52 11.77
C PHE A 184 -3.15 -10.08 12.22
N SER A 185 -3.33 -9.89 13.53
CA SER A 185 -3.35 -8.61 14.22
C SER A 185 -2.15 -8.50 15.16
N ALA A 186 -1.49 -7.35 15.20
CA ALA A 186 -0.42 -7.06 16.16
C ALA A 186 -1.04 -6.55 17.47
N GLU A 187 -1.14 -7.42 18.46
CA GLU A 187 -1.86 -7.11 19.71
C GLU A 187 -0.98 -6.44 20.77
N GLY A 188 0.27 -6.85 20.91
CA GLY A 188 1.13 -6.47 22.04
C GLY A 188 1.70 -5.06 21.97
N LEU A 189 2.10 -4.61 20.79
CA LEU A 189 2.87 -3.38 20.60
C LEU A 189 2.15 -2.10 21.09
N SER A 190 0.82 -2.08 21.04
CA SER A 190 0.03 -0.92 21.52
C SER A 190 0.24 -0.64 23.02
N GLY A 191 0.49 -1.67 23.82
CA GLY A 191 0.81 -1.51 25.25
C GLY A 191 2.10 -0.69 25.47
N SER A 192 3.12 -0.94 24.64
CA SER A 192 4.38 -0.18 24.73
C SER A 192 4.23 1.30 24.37
N PHE A 193 3.31 1.66 23.47
CA PHE A 193 3.02 3.07 23.18
C PHE A 193 2.33 3.76 24.36
N LEU A 194 1.35 3.10 24.98
CA LEU A 194 0.68 3.63 26.18
C LEU A 194 1.67 3.79 27.34
N GLU A 195 2.58 2.83 27.52
CA GLU A 195 3.66 2.91 28.51
C GLU A 195 4.60 4.10 28.25
N ALA A 196 4.83 4.43 26.97
CA ALA A 196 5.59 5.63 26.57
C ALA A 196 4.78 6.94 26.69
N GLY A 197 3.53 6.89 27.14
CA GLY A 197 2.66 8.05 27.25
C GLY A 197 2.05 8.53 25.92
N ILE A 198 2.09 7.69 24.88
CA ILE A 198 1.50 8.00 23.56
C ILE A 198 0.04 7.57 23.58
N GLU A 199 -0.87 8.51 23.39
CA GLU A 199 -2.29 8.25 23.23
C GLU A 199 -2.57 7.58 21.89
N LEU A 200 -3.48 6.60 21.91
CA LEU A 200 -3.86 5.85 20.72
C LEU A 200 -5.35 5.99 20.44
N GLU A 201 -5.68 6.25 19.19
CA GLU A 201 -7.06 6.31 18.70
C GLU A 201 -7.32 5.27 17.61
N ARG A 202 -8.60 4.96 17.40
CA ARG A 202 -9.04 4.10 16.30
C ARG A 202 -9.23 4.90 15.02
N LEU A 203 -8.58 4.43 13.95
CA LEU A 203 -8.86 4.89 12.60
C LEU A 203 -9.60 3.79 11.84
N LYS A 204 -10.60 4.18 11.06
CA LYS A 204 -11.32 3.26 10.18
C LYS A 204 -10.89 3.45 8.73
N THR A 205 -10.85 2.36 7.98
CA THR A 205 -10.76 2.37 6.52
C THR A 205 -11.70 1.31 5.96
N GLY A 206 -12.01 1.37 4.67
CA GLY A 206 -12.89 0.42 4.01
C GLY A 206 -12.27 -0.13 2.73
N THR A 207 -12.71 -1.30 2.33
CA THR A 207 -12.39 -1.92 1.04
C THR A 207 -13.64 -2.57 0.47
N PRO A 208 -13.83 -2.60 -0.85
CA PRO A 208 -14.90 -3.37 -1.49
C PRO A 208 -14.54 -4.84 -1.63
N ALA A 209 -15.53 -5.65 -1.99
CA ALA A 209 -15.30 -6.99 -2.48
C ALA A 209 -14.45 -6.97 -3.76
N ARG A 210 -13.73 -8.07 -4.02
CA ARG A 210 -13.12 -8.37 -5.32
C ARG A 210 -14.10 -9.23 -6.11
N ILE A 211 -14.14 -9.02 -7.41
CA ILE A 211 -14.98 -9.80 -8.33
C ILE A 211 -14.11 -10.41 -9.42
N LEU A 212 -14.61 -11.47 -10.02
CA LEU A 212 -13.95 -12.09 -11.17
C LEU A 212 -14.34 -11.36 -12.45
N GLY A 213 -13.38 -11.09 -13.33
CA GLY A 213 -13.62 -10.47 -14.63
C GLY A 213 -14.61 -11.26 -15.49
N SER A 214 -14.65 -12.59 -15.34
CA SER A 214 -15.65 -13.44 -16.01
C SER A 214 -17.10 -13.21 -15.56
N SER A 215 -17.32 -12.52 -14.44
CA SER A 215 -18.66 -12.15 -13.96
C SER A 215 -19.08 -10.73 -14.36
N ILE A 216 -18.25 -10.02 -15.13
CA ILE A 216 -18.49 -8.63 -15.55
C ILE A 216 -18.98 -8.62 -17.01
N ASP A 217 -20.10 -7.96 -17.25
CA ASP A 217 -20.52 -7.64 -18.61
C ASP A 217 -19.90 -6.31 -19.08
N PHE A 218 -18.71 -6.38 -19.65
CA PHE A 218 -17.99 -5.21 -20.15
C PHE A 218 -18.72 -4.45 -21.27
N SER A 219 -19.68 -5.08 -21.95
CA SER A 219 -20.43 -4.42 -23.02
C SER A 219 -21.34 -3.30 -22.52
N GLN A 220 -21.65 -3.30 -21.22
CA GLN A 220 -22.49 -2.29 -20.55
C GLN A 220 -21.65 -1.17 -19.89
N LEU A 221 -20.32 -1.25 -19.97
CA LEU A 221 -19.42 -0.37 -19.25
C LEU A 221 -18.71 0.61 -20.18
N GLU A 222 -18.30 1.74 -19.63
CA GLU A 222 -17.48 2.71 -20.36
C GLU A 222 -15.99 2.37 -20.17
N GLU A 223 -15.32 2.08 -21.30
CA GLU A 223 -13.89 1.79 -21.28
C GLU A 223 -13.06 3.03 -20.93
N GLN A 224 -12.16 2.90 -20.00
CA GLN A 224 -11.21 3.95 -19.60
C GLN A 224 -9.79 3.53 -19.91
N LYS A 225 -9.30 3.97 -21.08
CA LYS A 225 -7.92 3.73 -21.52
C LYS A 225 -6.91 4.54 -20.73
N GLY A 226 -5.68 4.04 -20.68
CA GLY A 226 -4.54 4.80 -20.18
C GLY A 226 -4.14 5.93 -21.12
N ASP A 227 -3.32 6.84 -20.62
CA ASP A 227 -2.77 7.95 -21.40
C ASP A 227 -1.79 7.40 -22.46
N ILE A 228 -1.85 7.92 -23.68
CA ILE A 228 -0.99 7.50 -24.80
C ILE A 228 0.47 7.85 -24.49
N ASP A 229 0.70 9.03 -23.92
CA ASP A 229 2.00 9.49 -23.44
C ASP A 229 1.95 9.64 -21.91
N PRO A 230 2.29 8.57 -21.17
CA PRO A 230 2.09 8.53 -19.74
C PRO A 230 3.07 9.44 -18.99
N THR A 231 2.53 10.18 -18.03
CA THR A 231 3.35 10.93 -17.07
C THR A 231 3.78 9.97 -15.95
N LEU A 232 5.07 9.63 -15.93
CA LEU A 232 5.66 8.76 -14.91
C LEU A 232 5.84 9.49 -13.58
N PHE A 233 6.01 8.71 -12.50
CA PHE A 233 6.31 9.24 -11.17
C PHE A 233 7.78 9.55 -10.98
N ALA A 234 8.64 8.61 -11.36
CA ALA A 234 10.07 8.73 -11.15
C ALA A 234 10.68 9.90 -11.94
N PHE A 235 11.65 10.52 -11.33
CA PHE A 235 12.42 11.60 -11.96
C PHE A 235 13.22 11.10 -13.17
N TYR A 236 13.62 9.81 -13.13
CA TYR A 236 14.31 9.16 -14.23
C TYR A 236 13.31 8.46 -15.15
N ASP A 237 13.54 8.56 -16.47
CA ASP A 237 12.74 7.81 -17.43
C ASP A 237 13.11 6.33 -17.36
N THR A 238 12.18 5.53 -16.89
CA THR A 238 12.33 4.06 -16.78
C THR A 238 11.95 3.32 -18.06
N ARG A 239 11.47 4.01 -19.10
CA ARG A 239 10.98 3.43 -20.36
C ARG A 239 12.09 2.98 -21.32
N GLY A 240 13.30 3.48 -21.16
CA GLY A 240 14.38 3.27 -22.12
C GLY A 240 15.62 2.63 -21.53
N ILE A 241 16.23 1.75 -22.33
CA ILE A 241 17.58 1.22 -22.09
C ILE A 241 18.62 2.26 -22.51
N ASP A 242 18.26 3.07 -23.50
CA ASP A 242 19.15 3.99 -24.21
C ASP A 242 18.98 5.43 -23.73
N ASN A 243 18.45 5.63 -22.53
CA ASN A 243 18.30 6.95 -21.99
C ASN A 243 19.68 7.53 -21.65
N VAL A 244 20.07 8.56 -22.37
CA VAL A 244 21.37 9.25 -22.23
C VAL A 244 21.64 9.65 -20.76
N PHE A 245 20.60 9.90 -20.00
CA PHE A 245 20.71 10.22 -18.57
C PHE A 245 21.23 9.07 -17.73
N HIS A 246 20.83 7.83 -18.04
CA HIS A 246 21.36 6.63 -17.39
C HIS A 246 22.81 6.35 -17.77
N VAL A 247 23.17 6.62 -19.03
CA VAL A 247 24.54 6.48 -19.51
C VAL A 247 25.47 7.48 -18.81
N GLU A 248 25.06 8.74 -18.70
CA GLU A 248 25.84 9.74 -17.98
C GLU A 248 26.01 9.43 -16.49
N GLN A 249 24.99 8.88 -15.85
CA GLN A 249 25.09 8.45 -14.46
C GLN A 249 25.95 7.20 -14.30
N SER A 250 25.83 6.23 -15.21
CA SER A 250 26.69 5.04 -15.18
C SER A 250 28.17 5.41 -15.40
N GLU A 251 28.46 6.36 -16.29
CA GLU A 251 29.82 6.86 -16.48
C GLU A 251 30.36 7.67 -15.29
N ARG A 252 29.51 8.43 -14.60
CA ARG A 252 29.90 9.09 -13.35
C ARG A 252 30.10 8.10 -12.20
N ASN A 253 29.32 7.05 -12.14
CA ASN A 253 29.41 6.00 -11.11
C ASN A 253 30.61 5.08 -11.33
N VAL A 254 31.04 4.85 -12.60
CA VAL A 254 32.27 4.12 -12.92
C VAL A 254 33.53 4.81 -12.38
N ARG A 255 33.50 6.12 -12.21
CA ARG A 255 34.59 6.87 -11.56
C ARG A 255 34.59 6.80 -10.04
N ASN A 256 33.47 6.41 -9.42
CA ASN A 256 33.33 6.22 -7.98
C ASN A 256 32.96 4.75 -7.70
N SER A 257 33.95 3.88 -7.74
CA SER A 257 33.83 2.42 -7.73
C SER A 257 33.15 1.78 -6.52
N GLU A 258 32.57 2.53 -5.62
CA GLU A 258 31.84 2.02 -4.45
C GLU A 258 30.32 2.20 -4.53
N HIS A 259 29.76 2.86 -5.57
CA HIS A 259 28.34 3.11 -5.70
C HIS A 259 27.64 2.43 -6.88
N GLU A 260 28.31 1.47 -7.52
CA GLU A 260 27.84 0.81 -8.76
C GLU A 260 26.54 -0.01 -8.65
N LEU A 261 25.96 -0.19 -7.47
CA LEU A 261 24.86 -1.15 -7.29
C LEU A 261 23.45 -0.51 -7.23
N PHE A 262 23.33 0.80 -7.20
CA PHE A 262 22.03 1.44 -7.02
C PHE A 262 21.17 1.55 -8.29
N HIS A 263 21.77 1.41 -9.45
CA HIS A 263 21.08 1.50 -10.73
C HIS A 263 21.28 0.27 -11.61
N VAL A 264 21.71 -0.84 -11.03
CA VAL A 264 21.60 -2.12 -11.74
C VAL A 264 20.11 -2.45 -11.83
N GLU A 265 19.48 -1.93 -12.86
CA GLU A 265 18.24 -2.49 -13.32
C GLU A 265 18.49 -3.99 -13.49
N HIS A 266 17.79 -4.79 -12.72
CA HIS A 266 17.91 -6.22 -12.79
C HIS A 266 17.57 -6.65 -14.22
N PRO A 267 18.51 -7.26 -14.97
CA PRO A 267 18.29 -7.69 -16.35
C PRO A 267 17.04 -8.58 -16.49
N HIS A 268 16.63 -9.21 -15.38
CA HIS A 268 15.46 -10.07 -15.32
C HIS A 268 14.13 -9.31 -15.35
N GLN A 269 14.05 -8.08 -14.85
CA GLN A 269 12.81 -7.29 -14.88
C GLN A 269 12.53 -6.73 -16.28
N ARG A 270 13.56 -6.46 -17.06
CA ARG A 270 13.43 -6.06 -18.48
C ARG A 270 13.00 -7.23 -19.38
N LYS A 271 13.25 -8.47 -18.96
CA LYS A 271 12.86 -9.67 -19.72
C LYS A 271 11.36 -9.97 -19.69
N LEU A 272 10.58 -9.29 -18.87
CA LEU A 272 9.12 -9.42 -18.87
C LEU A 272 8.47 -8.82 -20.14
N GLY A 273 9.24 -8.23 -21.05
CA GLY A 273 8.77 -7.77 -22.36
C GLY A 273 7.79 -6.60 -22.30
N TRP A 274 7.62 -5.98 -21.14
CA TRP A 274 6.73 -4.84 -20.96
C TRP A 274 7.53 -3.57 -20.64
N LEU A 275 7.20 -2.48 -21.32
CA LEU A 275 7.74 -1.16 -21.06
C LEU A 275 6.62 -0.25 -20.53
N PRO A 276 6.91 0.67 -19.60
CA PRO A 276 5.94 1.65 -19.13
C PRO A 276 5.23 2.36 -20.30
N GLY A 277 3.90 2.39 -20.27
CA GLY A 277 3.08 3.01 -21.30
C GLY A 277 2.79 2.16 -22.53
N GLN A 278 3.38 0.97 -22.67
CA GLN A 278 3.04 0.01 -23.71
C GLN A 278 2.04 -1.03 -23.18
N ASP A 279 1.20 -1.56 -24.08
CA ASP A 279 0.22 -2.62 -23.77
C ASP A 279 -0.59 -2.35 -22.48
N GLN A 280 -1.07 -1.12 -22.33
CA GLN A 280 -1.84 -0.75 -21.14
C GLN A 280 -3.17 -1.51 -21.08
N VAL A 281 -3.54 -1.93 -19.86
CA VAL A 281 -4.82 -2.59 -19.59
C VAL A 281 -5.85 -1.52 -19.24
N SER A 282 -7.03 -1.57 -19.85
CA SER A 282 -8.10 -0.61 -19.55
C SER A 282 -8.73 -0.85 -18.19
N CYS A 283 -9.06 0.23 -17.50
CA CYS A 283 -10.06 0.23 -16.45
C CYS A 283 -11.45 0.45 -17.07
N TRP A 284 -12.49 0.21 -16.31
CA TRP A 284 -13.86 0.40 -16.78
C TRP A 284 -14.66 1.22 -15.79
N MET A 285 -15.64 1.95 -16.27
CA MET A 285 -16.45 2.82 -15.46
C MET A 285 -17.91 2.40 -15.50
N THR A 286 -18.56 2.40 -14.34
CA THR A 286 -20.00 2.20 -14.18
C THR A 286 -20.55 3.11 -13.08
N TYR A 287 -21.83 2.94 -12.77
CA TYR A 287 -22.51 3.73 -11.78
C TYR A 287 -23.44 2.86 -10.93
N THR A 288 -23.65 3.27 -9.70
CA THR A 288 -24.75 2.73 -8.89
C THR A 288 -26.10 3.18 -9.46
N GLY A 289 -27.08 2.31 -9.41
CA GLY A 289 -28.47 2.61 -9.81
C GLY A 289 -29.40 2.89 -8.61
N ALA A 290 -30.69 3.03 -8.92
CA ALA A 290 -31.76 3.18 -7.90
C ALA A 290 -31.85 1.91 -7.04
N ASP A 291 -31.73 0.72 -7.64
CA ASP A 291 -31.77 -0.57 -6.94
C ASP A 291 -30.59 -0.70 -5.96
N THR A 292 -29.38 -0.30 -6.37
CA THR A 292 -28.22 -0.28 -5.48
C THR A 292 -28.46 0.66 -4.29
N ARG A 293 -29.03 1.83 -4.55
CA ARG A 293 -29.40 2.78 -3.50
C ARG A 293 -30.38 2.15 -2.53
N GLN A 294 -31.44 1.52 -3.04
CA GLN A 294 -32.47 0.87 -2.21
C GLN A 294 -31.84 -0.21 -1.32
N VAL A 295 -31.04 -1.12 -1.91
CA VAL A 295 -30.33 -2.16 -1.16
C VAL A 295 -29.49 -1.58 -0.03
N VAL A 296 -28.72 -0.53 -0.28
CA VAL A 296 -27.86 0.09 0.74
C VAL A 296 -28.69 0.81 1.80
N THR A 297 -29.69 1.60 1.42
CA THR A 297 -30.48 2.41 2.36
C THR A 297 -31.34 1.58 3.29
N ASP A 298 -31.96 0.52 2.79
CA ASP A 298 -32.77 -0.42 3.61
C ASP A 298 -31.93 -1.16 4.66
N ASN A 299 -30.63 -1.34 4.36
CA ASN A 299 -29.72 -2.09 5.20
C ASN A 299 -28.71 -1.23 5.98
N LEU A 300 -28.85 0.10 5.99
CA LEU A 300 -27.95 1.01 6.73
C LEU A 300 -27.83 0.65 8.21
N HIS A 301 -28.93 0.22 8.82
CA HIS A 301 -29.00 -0.18 10.23
C HIS A 301 -28.13 -1.42 10.54
N LEU A 302 -27.74 -2.20 9.53
CA LEU A 302 -26.84 -3.37 9.65
C LEU A 302 -25.37 -3.00 9.47
N SER A 303 -25.08 -1.76 9.05
CA SER A 303 -23.71 -1.29 8.90
C SER A 303 -23.09 -1.01 10.28
N PRO A 304 -21.95 -1.60 10.62
CA PRO A 304 -21.21 -1.31 11.85
C PRO A 304 -20.90 0.16 12.07
N MET A 305 -20.77 0.93 10.98
CA MET A 305 -20.55 2.38 11.01
C MET A 305 -21.78 3.17 11.47
N TYR A 306 -22.98 2.69 11.13
CA TYR A 306 -24.24 3.36 11.43
C TYR A 306 -24.95 2.78 12.66
N SER A 307 -24.56 1.58 13.08
CA SER A 307 -25.05 0.95 14.32
C SER A 307 -24.24 1.32 15.57
N GLY A 308 -23.21 2.15 15.45
CA GLY A 308 -22.35 2.54 16.58
C GLY A 308 -21.32 1.49 17.02
N GLN A 309 -21.13 0.40 16.26
CA GLN A 309 -20.14 -0.64 16.58
C GLN A 309 -18.70 -0.23 16.20
N ILE A 310 -18.54 0.67 15.24
CA ILE A 310 -17.24 1.23 14.87
C ILE A 310 -17.12 2.62 15.44
N GLU A 311 -16.35 2.75 16.49
CA GLU A 311 -15.87 4.03 17.00
C GLU A 311 -14.58 4.39 16.30
N GLY A 312 -14.49 5.55 15.65
CA GLY A 312 -13.26 6.02 15.03
C GLY A 312 -13.47 6.99 13.86
N THR A 313 -12.45 7.75 13.59
CA THR A 313 -12.43 8.73 12.50
C THR A 313 -11.97 8.06 11.20
N GLY A 314 -12.74 8.23 10.14
CA GLY A 314 -12.34 7.79 8.81
C GLY A 314 -11.35 8.77 8.15
N PRO A 315 -10.38 8.28 7.36
CA PRO A 315 -9.56 9.16 6.53
C PRO A 315 -10.43 9.93 5.56
N ARG A 316 -10.12 11.19 5.34
CA ARG A 316 -10.94 12.13 4.55
C ARG A 316 -11.32 11.64 3.15
N TYR A 317 -10.49 10.81 2.53
CA TYR A 317 -10.62 10.39 1.14
C TYR A 317 -11.06 8.92 0.95
N CYS A 318 -11.62 8.29 1.98
CA CYS A 318 -12.12 6.93 1.90
C CYS A 318 -13.59 6.83 2.39
N PRO A 319 -14.55 7.48 1.72
CA PRO A 319 -15.95 7.34 2.06
C PRO A 319 -16.44 5.93 1.69
N SER A 320 -17.24 5.32 2.55
CA SER A 320 -17.96 4.10 2.21
C SER A 320 -19.11 4.41 1.25
N ILE A 321 -19.69 3.38 0.64
CA ILE A 321 -20.88 3.56 -0.21
C ILE A 321 -22.06 4.06 0.63
N GLU A 322 -22.18 3.61 1.89
CA GLU A 322 -23.16 4.08 2.84
C GLU A 322 -23.01 5.61 3.07
N ASP A 323 -21.76 6.08 3.30
CA ASP A 323 -21.47 7.51 3.45
C ASP A 323 -21.86 8.31 2.20
N LYS A 324 -21.66 7.75 1.00
CA LYS A 324 -22.03 8.43 -0.24
C LYS A 324 -23.52 8.62 -0.37
N PHE A 325 -24.32 7.60 -0.10
CA PHE A 325 -25.79 7.70 -0.19
C PHE A 325 -26.38 8.57 0.90
N VAL A 326 -25.79 8.63 2.09
CA VAL A 326 -26.26 9.49 3.18
C VAL A 326 -25.85 10.95 2.96
N ARG A 327 -24.57 11.21 2.66
CA ARG A 327 -24.05 12.60 2.55
C ARG A 327 -24.40 13.29 1.25
N PHE A 328 -24.62 12.52 0.19
CA PHE A 328 -24.95 13.02 -1.15
C PHE A 328 -26.28 12.43 -1.62
N ALA A 329 -27.28 12.54 -0.77
CA ALA A 329 -28.61 11.97 -1.00
C ALA A 329 -29.32 12.58 -2.24
N ASP A 330 -28.94 13.76 -2.66
CA ASP A 330 -29.37 14.46 -3.87
C ASP A 330 -28.84 13.86 -5.17
N LYS A 331 -27.75 13.07 -5.10
CA LYS A 331 -27.18 12.43 -6.28
C LYS A 331 -27.92 11.15 -6.63
N GLU A 332 -28.41 11.04 -7.84
CA GLU A 332 -29.10 9.85 -8.33
C GLU A 332 -28.19 8.62 -8.39
N ARG A 333 -26.92 8.82 -8.74
CA ARG A 333 -25.95 7.74 -8.93
C ARG A 333 -24.54 8.15 -8.51
N HIS A 334 -23.73 7.16 -8.13
CA HIS A 334 -22.32 7.33 -7.79
C HIS A 334 -21.45 6.55 -8.77
N MET A 335 -20.40 7.21 -9.23
CA MET A 335 -19.41 6.63 -10.15
C MET A 335 -18.58 5.55 -9.45
N LEU A 336 -18.35 4.46 -10.16
CA LEU A 336 -17.53 3.33 -9.76
C LEU A 336 -16.51 3.03 -10.87
N PHE A 337 -15.32 2.58 -10.47
CA PHE A 337 -14.31 2.13 -11.41
C PHE A 337 -13.97 0.67 -11.15
N LEU A 338 -13.98 -0.12 -12.20
CA LEU A 338 -13.47 -1.48 -12.18
C LEU A 338 -12.01 -1.46 -12.60
N GLU A 339 -11.17 -1.89 -11.71
CA GLU A 339 -9.71 -1.79 -11.82
C GLU A 339 -9.10 -3.20 -11.78
N PRO A 340 -8.37 -3.65 -12.83
CA PRO A 340 -7.73 -4.96 -12.82
C PRO A 340 -6.64 -5.01 -11.74
N GLU A 341 -6.55 -6.09 -10.99
CA GLU A 341 -5.53 -6.25 -9.95
C GLU A 341 -4.17 -6.74 -10.47
N GLY A 342 -4.07 -7.06 -11.75
CA GLY A 342 -2.84 -7.47 -12.42
C GLY A 342 -3.09 -8.05 -13.81
N ARG A 343 -1.99 -8.33 -14.53
CA ARG A 343 -2.05 -8.91 -15.88
C ARG A 343 -2.38 -10.41 -15.86
N ASN A 344 -1.94 -11.11 -14.84
CA ASN A 344 -2.02 -12.57 -14.73
C ASN A 344 -3.05 -13.03 -13.69
N THR A 345 -4.08 -12.23 -13.45
CA THR A 345 -5.18 -12.54 -12.55
C THR A 345 -6.50 -12.11 -13.18
N ASN A 346 -7.58 -12.81 -12.84
CA ASN A 346 -8.94 -12.44 -13.23
C ASN A 346 -9.66 -11.66 -12.11
N GLU A 347 -8.93 -11.14 -11.12
CA GLU A 347 -9.49 -10.34 -10.04
C GLU A 347 -9.59 -8.87 -10.43
N TRP A 348 -10.74 -8.27 -10.08
CA TRP A 348 -11.06 -6.87 -10.30
C TRP A 348 -11.45 -6.19 -9.00
N TYR A 349 -10.91 -5.02 -8.78
CA TYR A 349 -11.24 -4.13 -7.67
C TYR A 349 -12.34 -3.15 -8.10
N ILE A 350 -13.33 -2.90 -7.23
CA ILE A 350 -14.40 -1.94 -7.51
C ILE A 350 -14.15 -0.67 -6.70
N ASN A 351 -13.44 0.27 -7.30
CA ASN A 351 -13.16 1.55 -6.65
C ASN A 351 -14.46 2.36 -6.48
N GLY A 352 -14.67 2.84 -5.26
CA GLY A 352 -15.86 3.63 -4.91
C GLY A 352 -16.98 2.84 -4.23
N LEU A 353 -16.82 1.51 -4.05
CA LEU A 353 -17.81 0.62 -3.44
C LEU A 353 -17.39 0.07 -2.08
N SER A 354 -16.48 0.74 -1.37
CA SER A 354 -16.08 0.32 -0.02
C SER A 354 -17.27 0.27 0.92
N THR A 355 -17.38 -0.81 1.69
CA THR A 355 -18.52 -1.04 2.59
C THR A 355 -18.16 -1.93 3.77
N SER A 356 -18.94 -1.85 4.84
CA SER A 356 -18.92 -2.77 5.97
C SER A 356 -20.24 -3.53 6.16
N LEU A 357 -21.17 -3.43 5.22
CA LEU A 357 -22.45 -4.13 5.24
C LEU A 357 -22.27 -5.65 5.31
N PRO A 358 -23.29 -6.40 5.78
CA PRO A 358 -23.26 -7.86 5.79
C PRO A 358 -23.00 -8.46 4.41
N PHE A 359 -22.37 -9.63 4.36
CA PHE A 359 -21.99 -10.31 3.12
C PHE A 359 -23.15 -10.47 2.12
N GLY A 360 -24.35 -10.91 2.60
CA GLY A 360 -25.52 -11.04 1.73
C GLY A 360 -25.92 -9.71 1.07
N VAL A 361 -25.93 -8.63 1.85
CA VAL A 361 -26.24 -7.28 1.34
C VAL A 361 -25.19 -6.83 0.31
N GLN A 362 -23.91 -7.15 0.53
CA GLN A 362 -22.85 -6.87 -0.45
C GLN A 362 -23.09 -7.60 -1.78
N LEU A 363 -23.55 -8.86 -1.73
CA LEU A 363 -23.89 -9.61 -2.95
C LEU A 363 -25.08 -8.99 -3.69
N ASP A 364 -26.13 -8.60 -2.96
CA ASP A 364 -27.31 -7.98 -3.57
C ASP A 364 -26.95 -6.61 -4.18
N MET A 365 -26.10 -5.85 -3.51
CA MET A 365 -25.56 -4.58 -4.01
C MET A 365 -24.75 -4.81 -5.31
N LEU A 366 -23.88 -5.81 -5.36
CA LEU A 366 -23.09 -6.14 -6.56
C LEU A 366 -23.96 -6.58 -7.74
N ARG A 367 -25.05 -7.32 -7.48
CA ARG A 367 -25.99 -7.77 -8.51
C ARG A 367 -26.88 -6.66 -9.05
N SER A 368 -26.98 -5.54 -8.35
CA SER A 368 -27.77 -4.36 -8.74
C SER A 368 -26.96 -3.35 -9.58
N ILE A 369 -25.70 -3.58 -9.79
CA ILE A 369 -24.79 -2.74 -10.58
C ILE A 369 -24.56 -3.35 -11.97
#